data_08465f45ebdd2b961c3804f9aa6cf870
#
_entry.id   08465f45ebdd2b961c3804f9aa6cf870
#
_cell.length_a   1.000
_cell.length_b   1.000
_cell.length_c   1.000
_cell.angle_alpha   90.00
_cell.angle_beta   90.00
_cell.angle_gamma   90.00
#
_symmetry.space_group_name_H-M   'P 1'
#
loop_
_entity.id
_entity.type
_entity.pdbx_description
1 polymer ?
#
loop_
_entity_poly.entity_id
_entity_poly.type
_entity_poly.pdbx_seq_one_letter_code
_entity_poly.pdbx_strand_id
1 'polypeptide(L)'
;CAIVHINADEPLCFVRAQDAGGAYIKTYLKDENIIVYDENYIHTWPKHPYDYLVKIIEDRKWDKLSIGVEMDAHYFTAFCYEKIKQGLPNAKIKDSERLVNWARFAKSDAEIKYMKNAALISEKGMKTAMEVIKPGVRQCDAVGEIQKTLFYGTPEFGGEYSSIATLLPTGKGTSASHLTATQDKFVEGEATIVELSGVYKRYHAPMARTVLLGKPDQLKIDTMKKTIEALEAGIKVTKAGNTANDVAQAFWGVLDKYGIDKKSRTGYSIGIGYPPDWGEHTLNIYKEEMTELVPN
;
A
#
# COMPACT_ATOMS: atom_id res chain seq x y z
N CYS A 1 -14.90 10.39 -3.05
CA CYS A 1 -13.87 10.77 -4.02
C CYS A 1 -13.46 12.21 -3.81
N ALA A 2 -12.33 12.66 -4.38
CA ALA A 2 -11.92 14.05 -4.38
C ALA A 2 -11.92 14.61 -5.81
N ILE A 3 -12.22 15.91 -5.94
CA ILE A 3 -12.13 16.65 -7.20
C ILE A 3 -11.19 17.83 -6.97
N VAL A 4 -10.14 17.92 -7.76
CA VAL A 4 -9.17 19.02 -7.72
C VAL A 4 -9.33 19.88 -8.98
N HIS A 5 -9.57 21.18 -8.78
CA HIS A 5 -9.61 22.13 -9.89
C HIS A 5 -8.34 23.00 -9.85
N ILE A 6 -7.71 23.21 -11.00
CA ILE A 6 -6.39 23.88 -11.09
C ILE A 6 -6.35 25.28 -10.49
N ASN A 7 -7.49 25.98 -10.46
CA ASN A 7 -7.61 27.35 -9.91
C ASN A 7 -8.31 27.40 -8.55
N ALA A 8 -8.47 26.24 -7.86
CA ALA A 8 -9.08 26.22 -6.53
C ALA A 8 -8.02 26.04 -5.46
N ASP A 9 -8.16 26.75 -4.34
CA ASP A 9 -7.25 26.64 -3.20
C ASP A 9 -7.40 25.31 -2.43
N GLU A 10 -8.58 24.70 -2.51
CA GLU A 10 -8.92 23.46 -1.82
C GLU A 10 -9.63 22.48 -2.75
N PRO A 11 -9.44 21.16 -2.58
CA PRO A 11 -10.22 20.17 -3.30
C PRO A 11 -11.66 20.09 -2.80
N LEU A 12 -12.56 19.58 -3.64
CA LEU A 12 -13.89 19.17 -3.20
C LEU A 12 -13.83 17.72 -2.69
N CYS A 13 -14.41 17.49 -1.53
CA CYS A 13 -14.58 16.14 -0.99
C CYS A 13 -16.01 15.67 -1.27
N PHE A 14 -16.16 14.61 -2.05
CA PHE A 14 -17.44 14.07 -2.48
C PHE A 14 -17.78 12.84 -1.65
N VAL A 15 -18.77 12.96 -0.76
CA VAL A 15 -19.08 11.97 0.27
C VAL A 15 -20.56 11.61 0.32
N ARG A 16 -20.85 10.42 0.76
CA ARG A 16 -22.19 9.90 1.05
C ARG A 16 -22.76 10.59 2.29
N ALA A 17 -24.08 10.84 2.33
CA ALA A 17 -24.74 11.53 3.43
C ALA A 17 -24.46 10.87 4.81
N GLN A 18 -24.47 9.55 4.88
CA GLN A 18 -24.19 8.81 6.12
C GLN A 18 -22.77 9.04 6.64
N ASP A 19 -21.79 9.31 5.75
CA ASP A 19 -20.38 9.44 6.08
C ASP A 19 -19.91 10.92 6.17
N ALA A 20 -20.80 11.87 5.87
CA ALA A 20 -20.48 13.31 5.81
C ALA A 20 -19.94 13.84 7.14
N GLY A 21 -20.48 13.36 8.28
CA GLY A 21 -19.98 13.73 9.61
C GLY A 21 -18.48 13.45 9.79
N GLY A 22 -17.99 12.34 9.22
CA GLY A 22 -16.57 12.01 9.23
C GLY A 22 -15.72 13.02 8.43
N ALA A 23 -16.22 13.50 7.29
CA ALA A 23 -15.54 14.50 6.49
C ALA A 23 -15.42 15.84 7.23
N TYR A 24 -16.50 16.31 7.84
CA TYR A 24 -16.49 17.56 8.64
C TYR A 24 -15.56 17.51 9.85
N ILE A 25 -15.43 16.35 10.52
CA ILE A 25 -14.61 16.21 11.73
C ILE A 25 -13.14 15.94 11.42
N LYS A 26 -12.84 15.24 10.31
CA LYS A 26 -11.50 14.66 10.06
C LYS A 26 -10.72 15.34 8.94
N THR A 27 -11.32 16.26 8.19
CA THR A 27 -10.60 17.00 7.15
C THR A 27 -10.35 18.45 7.55
N TYR A 28 -9.45 19.12 6.85
CA TYR A 28 -9.19 20.55 6.97
C TYR A 28 -10.06 21.40 6.03
N LEU A 29 -10.91 20.73 5.24
CA LEU A 29 -11.71 21.38 4.22
C LEU A 29 -12.78 22.28 4.85
N LYS A 30 -13.08 23.39 4.22
CA LYS A 30 -14.26 24.19 4.54
C LYS A 30 -15.52 23.39 4.25
N ASP A 31 -16.58 23.61 5.03
CA ASP A 31 -17.86 22.90 4.91
C ASP A 31 -18.45 22.97 3.49
N GLU A 32 -18.28 24.13 2.81
CA GLU A 32 -18.73 24.36 1.44
C GLU A 32 -18.01 23.49 0.38
N ASN A 33 -16.84 22.94 0.72
CA ASN A 33 -16.07 22.03 -0.13
C ASN A 33 -16.36 20.55 0.14
N ILE A 34 -17.24 20.25 1.10
CA ILE A 34 -17.72 18.91 1.40
C ILE A 34 -19.06 18.71 0.68
N ILE A 35 -19.02 18.02 -0.44
CA ILE A 35 -20.19 17.81 -1.30
C ILE A 35 -20.86 16.50 -0.87
N VAL A 36 -22.04 16.62 -0.30
CA VAL A 36 -22.81 15.48 0.23
C VAL A 36 -23.83 15.03 -0.80
N TYR A 37 -23.82 13.73 -1.16
CA TYR A 37 -24.83 13.13 -2.00
C TYR A 37 -25.77 12.21 -1.19
N ASP A 38 -27.01 12.13 -1.66
CA ASP A 38 -28.11 11.44 -0.98
C ASP A 38 -27.97 9.91 -1.04
N GLU A 39 -28.53 9.22 -0.04
CA GLU A 39 -28.56 7.76 0.05
C GLU A 39 -29.28 7.07 -1.10
N ASN A 40 -30.16 7.77 -1.83
CA ASN A 40 -30.89 7.22 -2.97
C ASN A 40 -30.00 6.91 -4.19
N TYR A 41 -28.70 7.26 -4.14
CA TYR A 41 -27.70 6.85 -5.13
C TYR A 41 -26.95 5.57 -4.75
N ILE A 42 -27.21 5.02 -3.54
CA ILE A 42 -26.47 3.85 -3.03
C ILE A 42 -27.28 2.57 -3.30
N HIS A 43 -26.65 1.60 -3.97
CA HIS A 43 -27.26 0.31 -4.34
C HIS A 43 -28.63 0.44 -5.08
N THR A 44 -28.81 1.52 -5.82
CA THR A 44 -30.09 1.83 -6.49
C THR A 44 -29.89 1.89 -8.02
N TRP A 45 -29.83 0.72 -8.65
CA TRP A 45 -29.73 0.64 -10.11
C TRP A 45 -30.92 1.29 -10.83
N PRO A 46 -30.71 2.09 -11.92
CA PRO A 46 -29.44 2.45 -12.56
C PRO A 46 -28.79 3.73 -12.00
N LYS A 47 -29.28 4.29 -10.90
CA LYS A 47 -28.68 5.46 -10.27
C LYS A 47 -27.28 5.14 -9.72
N HIS A 48 -26.40 6.13 -9.77
CA HIS A 48 -25.03 6.00 -9.29
C HIS A 48 -24.56 7.32 -8.68
N PRO A 49 -23.70 7.34 -7.65
CA PRO A 49 -23.16 8.57 -7.08
C PRO A 49 -22.51 9.49 -8.12
N TYR A 50 -21.95 8.94 -9.17
CA TYR A 50 -21.36 9.72 -10.28
C TYR A 50 -22.37 10.45 -11.14
N ASP A 51 -23.67 10.10 -11.13
CA ASP A 51 -24.70 10.92 -11.74
C ASP A 51 -24.82 12.27 -11.01
N TYR A 52 -24.67 12.27 -9.66
CA TYR A 52 -24.65 13.49 -8.88
C TYR A 52 -23.33 14.26 -9.06
N LEU A 53 -22.21 13.56 -9.16
CA LEU A 53 -20.90 14.17 -9.45
C LEU A 53 -20.92 14.91 -10.78
N VAL A 54 -21.49 14.34 -11.84
CA VAL A 54 -21.68 14.99 -13.15
C VAL A 54 -22.45 16.29 -13.00
N LYS A 55 -23.57 16.28 -12.26
CA LYS A 55 -24.36 17.49 -11.99
C LYS A 55 -23.53 18.59 -11.31
N ILE A 56 -22.71 18.25 -10.31
CA ILE A 56 -21.83 19.23 -9.64
C ILE A 56 -20.80 19.82 -10.60
N ILE A 57 -20.27 19.03 -11.54
CA ILE A 57 -19.34 19.49 -12.57
C ILE A 57 -20.06 20.46 -13.55
N GLU A 58 -21.29 20.16 -13.96
CA GLU A 58 -22.10 21.03 -14.80
C GLU A 58 -22.48 22.33 -14.11
N ASP A 59 -22.97 22.28 -12.86
CA ASP A 59 -23.35 23.47 -12.06
C ASP A 59 -22.16 24.43 -11.87
N ARG A 60 -20.93 23.88 -11.83
CA ARG A 60 -19.68 24.66 -11.76
C ARG A 60 -19.14 25.09 -13.12
N LYS A 61 -19.80 24.72 -14.22
CA LYS A 61 -19.37 25.02 -15.60
C LYS A 61 -18.01 24.43 -15.96
N TRP A 62 -17.71 23.25 -15.42
CA TRP A 62 -16.50 22.47 -15.72
C TRP A 62 -16.72 21.41 -16.80
N ASP A 63 -17.93 21.27 -17.29
CA ASP A 63 -18.41 20.28 -18.27
C ASP A 63 -17.73 20.36 -19.65
N LYS A 64 -16.97 21.44 -19.92
CA LYS A 64 -16.21 21.62 -21.17
C LYS A 64 -14.69 21.58 -20.97
N LEU A 65 -14.24 21.28 -19.76
CA LEU A 65 -12.81 21.24 -19.43
C LEU A 65 -12.18 19.88 -19.80
N SER A 66 -10.86 19.84 -19.74
CA SER A 66 -10.11 18.57 -19.72
C SER A 66 -10.14 18.02 -18.30
N ILE A 67 -10.68 16.81 -18.13
CA ILE A 67 -10.86 16.16 -16.83
C ILE A 67 -9.97 14.92 -16.80
N GLY A 68 -9.01 14.89 -15.88
CA GLY A 68 -8.21 13.72 -15.56
C GLY A 68 -8.95 12.81 -14.58
N VAL A 69 -9.02 11.52 -14.87
CA VAL A 69 -9.57 10.50 -13.97
C VAL A 69 -8.52 9.43 -13.70
N GLU A 70 -8.50 8.88 -12.52
CA GLU A 70 -7.55 7.83 -12.11
C GLU A 70 -8.02 6.46 -12.62
N MET A 71 -7.78 6.17 -13.93
CA MET A 71 -8.31 4.99 -14.61
C MET A 71 -7.83 3.67 -14.02
N ASP A 72 -6.68 3.65 -13.36
CA ASP A 72 -6.08 2.45 -12.75
C ASP A 72 -6.22 2.43 -11.21
N ALA A 73 -7.11 3.23 -10.64
CA ALA A 73 -7.39 3.21 -9.21
C ALA A 73 -8.39 2.08 -8.85
N HIS A 74 -8.10 1.36 -7.75
CA HIS A 74 -8.93 0.24 -7.28
C HIS A 74 -10.42 0.59 -7.08
N TYR A 75 -10.70 1.83 -6.71
CA TYR A 75 -12.06 2.29 -6.41
C TYR A 75 -12.73 3.06 -7.55
N PHE A 76 -12.04 3.27 -8.68
CA PHE A 76 -12.60 3.88 -9.87
C PHE A 76 -13.00 2.79 -10.86
N THR A 77 -14.29 2.41 -10.83
CA THR A 77 -14.77 1.31 -11.66
C THR A 77 -15.03 1.74 -13.10
N ALA A 78 -15.09 0.79 -14.03
CA ALA A 78 -15.52 1.04 -15.41
C ALA A 78 -16.89 1.75 -15.47
N PHE A 79 -17.80 1.43 -14.53
CA PHE A 79 -19.09 2.07 -14.46
C PHE A 79 -19.00 3.55 -14.04
N CYS A 80 -18.07 3.90 -13.15
CA CYS A 80 -17.78 5.30 -12.83
C CYS A 80 -17.34 6.08 -14.08
N TYR A 81 -16.43 5.48 -14.86
CA TYR A 81 -15.95 6.07 -16.12
C TYR A 81 -17.07 6.29 -17.12
N GLU A 82 -17.92 5.28 -17.36
CA GLU A 82 -19.06 5.38 -18.29
C GLU A 82 -20.06 6.47 -17.84
N LYS A 83 -20.33 6.59 -16.55
CA LYS A 83 -21.22 7.65 -16.02
C LYS A 83 -20.67 9.04 -16.29
N ILE A 84 -19.37 9.27 -16.06
CA ILE A 84 -18.74 10.57 -16.38
C ILE A 84 -18.79 10.84 -17.89
N LYS A 85 -18.41 9.85 -18.71
CA LYS A 85 -18.34 9.99 -20.16
C LYS A 85 -19.70 10.29 -20.78
N GLN A 86 -20.75 9.60 -20.32
CA GLN A 86 -22.13 9.82 -20.79
C GLN A 86 -22.70 11.15 -20.30
N GLY A 87 -22.42 11.53 -19.05
CA GLY A 87 -22.93 12.74 -18.44
C GLY A 87 -22.21 14.02 -18.90
N LEU A 88 -20.95 13.93 -19.32
CA LEU A 88 -20.14 15.07 -19.74
C LEU A 88 -19.64 14.93 -21.18
N PRO A 89 -20.56 14.92 -22.18
CA PRO A 89 -20.20 14.68 -23.58
C PRO A 89 -19.28 15.75 -24.20
N ASN A 90 -19.22 16.93 -23.60
CA ASN A 90 -18.39 18.04 -24.07
C ASN A 90 -17.04 18.13 -23.34
N ALA A 91 -16.82 17.35 -22.30
CA ALA A 91 -15.56 17.30 -21.59
C ALA A 91 -14.54 16.41 -22.31
N LYS A 92 -13.25 16.78 -22.21
CA LYS A 92 -12.17 15.92 -22.67
C LYS A 92 -11.69 15.04 -21.52
N ILE A 93 -12.24 13.83 -21.43
CA ILE A 93 -11.85 12.86 -20.39
C ILE A 93 -10.52 12.21 -20.77
N LYS A 94 -9.57 12.16 -19.83
CA LYS A 94 -8.24 11.57 -19.97
C LYS A 94 -7.88 10.77 -18.72
N ASP A 95 -6.93 9.84 -18.87
CA ASP A 95 -6.24 9.29 -17.72
C ASP A 95 -5.40 10.37 -17.05
N SER A 96 -5.42 10.42 -15.74
CA SER A 96 -4.56 11.30 -14.93
C SER A 96 -3.13 10.75 -14.75
N GLU A 97 -2.83 9.57 -15.27
CA GLU A 97 -1.51 8.92 -15.22
C GLU A 97 -0.93 8.87 -13.79
N ARG A 98 -1.81 8.63 -12.81
CA ARG A 98 -1.43 8.57 -11.38
C ARG A 98 -0.78 9.88 -10.85
N LEU A 99 -1.24 11.02 -11.34
CA LEU A 99 -0.71 12.34 -10.98
C LEU A 99 -0.59 12.53 -9.46
N VAL A 100 -1.61 12.17 -8.70
CA VAL A 100 -1.61 12.33 -7.23
C VAL A 100 -0.59 11.39 -6.57
N ASN A 101 -0.43 10.16 -7.08
CA ASN A 101 0.56 9.22 -6.57
C ASN A 101 1.98 9.76 -6.80
N TRP A 102 2.27 10.29 -7.98
CA TRP A 102 3.56 10.91 -8.28
C TRP A 102 3.83 12.17 -7.48
N ALA A 103 2.80 12.99 -7.21
CA ALA A 103 2.94 14.16 -6.33
C ALA A 103 3.33 13.77 -4.89
N ARG A 104 2.97 12.55 -4.43
CA ARG A 104 3.35 12.00 -3.11
C ARG A 104 4.62 11.18 -3.13
N PHE A 105 5.29 11.04 -4.26
CA PHE A 105 6.49 10.21 -4.41
C PHE A 105 7.61 10.63 -3.46
N ALA A 106 7.97 11.92 -3.44
CA ALA A 106 8.87 12.51 -2.44
C ALA A 106 8.06 12.91 -1.20
N LYS A 107 8.46 12.42 -0.03
CA LYS A 107 7.74 12.66 1.23
C LYS A 107 8.23 13.92 1.91
N SER A 108 7.31 14.68 2.49
CA SER A 108 7.64 15.74 3.43
C SER A 108 8.26 15.17 4.73
N ASP A 109 8.91 16.02 5.51
CA ASP A 109 9.47 15.61 6.81
C ASP A 109 8.41 15.08 7.78
N ALA A 110 7.18 15.61 7.71
CA ALA A 110 6.06 15.13 8.51
C ALA A 110 5.65 13.69 8.10
N GLU A 111 5.58 13.41 6.81
CA GLU A 111 5.26 12.07 6.28
C GLU A 111 6.37 11.07 6.63
N ILE A 112 7.63 11.46 6.50
CA ILE A 112 8.76 10.62 6.94
C ILE A 112 8.67 10.29 8.43
N LYS A 113 8.24 11.25 9.28
CA LYS A 113 8.00 10.98 10.70
C LYS A 113 6.89 9.95 10.91
N TYR A 114 5.80 10.02 10.14
CA TYR A 114 4.72 9.03 10.22
C TYR A 114 5.19 7.65 9.76
N MET A 115 5.98 7.57 8.69
CA MET A 115 6.56 6.31 8.23
C MET A 115 7.54 5.70 9.24
N LYS A 116 8.35 6.51 9.93
CA LYS A 116 9.21 6.05 11.03
C LYS A 116 8.39 5.49 12.19
N ASN A 117 7.28 6.14 12.56
CA ASN A 117 6.37 5.63 13.59
C ASN A 117 5.74 4.29 13.15
N ALA A 118 5.30 4.19 11.90
CA ALA A 118 4.80 2.93 11.34
C ALA A 118 5.86 1.83 11.37
N ALA A 119 7.14 2.15 11.09
CA ALA A 119 8.24 1.21 11.13
C ALA A 119 8.50 0.67 12.56
N LEU A 120 8.38 1.50 13.60
CA LEU A 120 8.47 1.05 14.99
C LEU A 120 7.34 0.07 15.35
N ILE A 121 6.14 0.29 14.85
CA ILE A 121 5.02 -0.65 15.02
C ILE A 121 5.31 -1.97 14.28
N SER A 122 5.81 -1.90 13.04
CA SER A 122 6.21 -3.09 12.26
C SER A 122 7.27 -3.92 12.98
N GLU A 123 8.27 -3.24 13.53
CA GLU A 123 9.35 -3.90 14.31
C GLU A 123 8.78 -4.67 15.50
N LYS A 124 7.87 -4.08 16.28
CA LYS A 124 7.18 -4.75 17.39
C LYS A 124 6.37 -5.94 16.93
N GLY A 125 5.57 -5.77 15.87
CA GLY A 125 4.79 -6.87 15.27
C GLY A 125 5.67 -8.02 14.81
N MET A 126 6.83 -7.71 14.19
CA MET A 126 7.79 -8.73 13.75
C MET A 126 8.47 -9.44 14.93
N LYS A 127 8.80 -8.74 16.01
CA LYS A 127 9.32 -9.37 17.26
C LYS A 127 8.30 -10.31 17.85
N THR A 128 7.03 -9.90 17.95
CA THR A 128 5.92 -10.77 18.37
C THR A 128 5.81 -12.00 17.46
N ALA A 129 5.92 -11.83 16.13
CA ALA A 129 5.88 -12.95 15.20
C ALA A 129 6.97 -13.98 15.50
N MET A 130 8.22 -13.55 15.75
CA MET A 130 9.32 -14.42 16.11
C MET A 130 9.11 -15.15 17.46
N GLU A 131 8.34 -14.55 18.37
CA GLU A 131 8.04 -15.14 19.68
C GLU A 131 6.91 -16.18 19.60
N VAL A 132 5.88 -15.94 18.80
CA VAL A 132 4.67 -16.76 18.79
C VAL A 132 4.68 -17.87 17.71
N ILE A 133 5.49 -17.73 16.67
CA ILE A 133 5.62 -18.74 15.61
C ILE A 133 6.50 -19.88 16.13
N LYS A 134 5.85 -20.95 16.64
CA LYS A 134 6.53 -22.10 17.23
C LYS A 134 5.85 -23.41 16.76
N PRO A 135 6.60 -24.50 16.64
CA PRO A 135 6.01 -25.80 16.35
C PRO A 135 4.84 -26.13 17.27
N GLY A 136 3.74 -26.62 16.69
CA GLY A 136 2.52 -26.98 17.41
C GLY A 136 1.52 -25.86 17.67
N VAL A 137 1.90 -24.58 17.53
CA VAL A 137 0.98 -23.43 17.58
C VAL A 137 0.20 -23.35 16.26
N ARG A 138 -1.09 -23.01 16.30
CA ARG A 138 -1.88 -22.76 15.10
C ARG A 138 -1.51 -21.43 14.46
N GLN A 139 -1.47 -21.37 13.14
CA GLN A 139 -1.12 -20.14 12.40
C GLN A 139 -2.07 -18.96 12.72
N CYS A 140 -3.38 -19.23 12.82
CA CYS A 140 -4.38 -18.22 13.15
C CYS A 140 -4.19 -17.62 14.56
N ASP A 141 -3.76 -18.43 15.55
CA ASP A 141 -3.48 -17.94 16.90
C ASP A 141 -2.27 -16.99 16.89
N ALA A 142 -1.22 -17.36 16.17
CA ALA A 142 -0.03 -16.51 16.02
C ALA A 142 -0.37 -15.17 15.34
N VAL A 143 -1.17 -15.19 14.27
CA VAL A 143 -1.62 -13.95 13.59
C VAL A 143 -2.48 -13.10 14.51
N GLY A 144 -3.32 -13.71 15.36
CA GLY A 144 -4.10 -12.99 16.38
C GLY A 144 -3.22 -12.16 17.30
N GLU A 145 -2.13 -12.71 17.84
CA GLU A 145 -1.19 -11.99 18.69
C GLU A 145 -0.39 -10.93 17.91
N ILE A 146 0.01 -11.22 16.66
CA ILE A 146 0.68 -10.23 15.80
C ILE A 146 -0.24 -9.04 15.55
N GLN A 147 -1.49 -9.27 15.13
CA GLN A 147 -2.46 -8.21 14.87
C GLN A 147 -2.75 -7.37 16.12
N LYS A 148 -2.93 -8.00 17.26
CA LYS A 148 -3.06 -7.33 18.55
C LYS A 148 -1.88 -6.37 18.80
N THR A 149 -0.65 -6.82 18.60
CA THR A 149 0.56 -6.01 18.77
C THR A 149 0.58 -4.83 17.78
N LEU A 150 0.21 -5.06 16.52
CA LEU A 150 0.16 -4.01 15.52
C LEU A 150 -0.85 -2.91 15.86
N PHE A 151 -2.02 -3.27 16.42
CA PHE A 151 -3.02 -2.29 16.86
C PHE A 151 -2.60 -1.56 18.15
N TYR A 152 -1.99 -2.25 19.12
CA TYR A 152 -1.47 -1.59 20.32
C TYR A 152 -0.37 -0.58 20.02
N GLY A 153 0.45 -0.83 19.01
CA GLY A 153 1.52 0.08 18.62
C GLY A 153 2.60 0.21 19.69
N THR A 154 2.96 1.44 20.01
CA THR A 154 3.96 1.79 21.04
C THR A 154 3.28 2.43 22.28
N PRO A 155 3.98 2.66 23.39
CA PRO A 155 3.42 3.41 24.51
C PRO A 155 3.00 4.84 24.16
N GLU A 156 3.64 5.45 23.14
CA GLU A 156 3.41 6.84 22.74
C GLU A 156 2.29 6.98 21.70
N PHE A 157 2.04 5.95 20.90
CA PHE A 157 1.02 5.98 19.84
C PHE A 157 0.51 4.58 19.48
N GLY A 158 -0.78 4.49 19.22
CA GLY A 158 -1.42 3.28 18.70
C GLY A 158 -1.16 3.06 17.22
N GLY A 159 -1.38 1.83 16.76
CA GLY A 159 -1.39 1.48 15.34
C GLY A 159 -2.81 1.50 14.77
N GLU A 160 -2.88 1.36 13.45
CA GLU A 160 -4.12 1.28 12.68
C GLU A 160 -4.16 -0.03 11.89
N TYR A 161 -5.32 -0.36 11.30
CA TYR A 161 -5.42 -1.54 10.44
C TYR A 161 -4.55 -1.40 9.18
N SER A 162 -3.89 -2.48 8.80
CA SER A 162 -3.08 -2.53 7.58
C SER A 162 -3.95 -2.67 6.32
N SER A 163 -3.45 -2.16 5.20
CA SER A 163 -4.10 -2.30 3.88
C SER A 163 -4.13 -3.75 3.40
N ILE A 164 -3.14 -4.56 3.79
CA ILE A 164 -3.07 -5.99 3.52
C ILE A 164 -3.02 -6.71 4.86
N ALA A 165 -3.77 -7.80 5.01
CA ALA A 165 -3.69 -8.67 6.18
C ALA A 165 -2.27 -9.24 6.34
N THR A 166 -1.88 -9.62 7.56
CA THR A 166 -0.62 -10.33 7.79
C THR A 166 -0.58 -11.60 6.92
N LEU A 167 0.39 -11.67 6.00
CA LEU A 167 0.63 -12.82 5.15
C LEU A 167 1.53 -13.80 5.91
N LEU A 168 1.20 -15.09 5.81
CA LEU A 168 1.86 -16.13 6.61
C LEU A 168 2.01 -17.45 5.85
N PRO A 169 2.53 -17.45 4.60
CA PRO A 169 2.79 -18.71 3.92
C PRO A 169 3.77 -19.58 4.72
N THR A 170 3.38 -20.83 4.98
CA THR A 170 4.10 -21.77 5.84
C THR A 170 4.33 -23.09 5.12
N GLY A 171 5.47 -23.73 5.34
CA GLY A 171 5.82 -25.03 4.76
C GLY A 171 5.79 -24.99 3.23
N LYS A 172 5.00 -25.88 2.62
CA LYS A 172 4.79 -25.90 1.16
C LYS A 172 4.18 -24.61 0.61
N GLY A 173 3.42 -23.90 1.45
CA GLY A 173 2.81 -22.62 1.10
C GLY A 173 3.83 -21.51 0.82
N THR A 174 5.07 -21.63 1.26
CA THR A 174 6.13 -20.63 0.99
C THR A 174 6.49 -20.50 -0.49
N SER A 175 6.02 -21.42 -1.34
CA SER A 175 6.09 -21.28 -2.80
C SER A 175 5.11 -20.27 -3.39
N ALA A 176 4.13 -19.79 -2.59
CA ALA A 176 3.13 -18.79 -2.96
C ALA A 176 3.19 -17.64 -1.96
N SER A 177 3.64 -16.48 -2.41
CA SER A 177 4.05 -15.37 -1.53
C SER A 177 2.92 -14.69 -0.74
N HIS A 178 1.66 -14.78 -1.17
CA HIS A 178 0.57 -14.00 -0.58
C HIS A 178 -0.52 -14.85 0.09
N LEU A 179 -0.12 -15.99 0.70
CA LEU A 179 -1.05 -16.79 1.48
C LEU A 179 -1.22 -16.21 2.90
N THR A 180 -2.44 -16.29 3.39
CA THR A 180 -2.79 -15.92 4.77
C THR A 180 -2.68 -17.14 5.70
N ALA A 181 -2.79 -16.89 7.01
CA ALA A 181 -2.81 -17.94 8.03
C ALA A 181 -3.99 -18.89 7.86
N THR A 182 -3.76 -20.15 8.17
CA THR A 182 -4.77 -21.21 8.25
C THR A 182 -4.98 -21.68 9.70
N GLN A 183 -5.78 -22.72 9.88
CA GLN A 183 -5.93 -23.42 11.17
C GLN A 183 -4.82 -24.45 11.42
N ASP A 184 -3.95 -24.67 10.44
CA ASP A 184 -2.86 -25.64 10.56
C ASP A 184 -1.84 -25.20 11.60
N LYS A 185 -1.16 -26.17 12.17
CA LYS A 185 -0.07 -25.91 13.13
C LYS A 185 1.25 -25.75 12.39
N PHE A 186 2.12 -24.92 12.96
CA PHE A 186 3.52 -24.87 12.52
C PHE A 186 4.22 -26.18 12.79
N VAL A 187 5.06 -26.61 11.85
CA VAL A 187 5.79 -27.88 11.89
C VAL A 187 7.29 -27.62 11.99
N GLU A 188 7.99 -28.42 12.80
CA GLU A 188 9.45 -28.33 12.94
C GLU A 188 10.14 -28.68 11.60
N GLY A 189 11.20 -27.96 11.26
CA GLY A 189 11.95 -28.07 10.00
C GLY A 189 11.36 -27.28 8.83
N GLU A 190 10.16 -26.73 8.98
CA GLU A 190 9.56 -25.88 7.96
C GLU A 190 9.99 -24.40 8.08
N ALA A 191 9.77 -23.67 7.00
CA ALA A 191 9.92 -22.22 6.95
C ALA A 191 8.54 -21.56 6.98
N THR A 192 8.47 -20.37 7.58
CA THR A 192 7.30 -19.48 7.52
C THR A 192 7.77 -18.10 7.07
N ILE A 193 7.17 -17.55 6.03
CA ILE A 193 7.37 -16.17 5.64
C ILE A 193 6.34 -15.33 6.38
N VAL A 194 6.77 -14.32 7.09
CA VAL A 194 5.91 -13.34 7.75
C VAL A 194 6.03 -12.03 6.99
N GLU A 195 4.94 -11.55 6.44
CA GLU A 195 4.87 -10.22 5.86
C GLU A 195 3.73 -9.44 6.53
N LEU A 196 4.09 -8.32 7.14
CA LEU A 196 3.19 -7.46 7.91
C LEU A 196 3.54 -5.99 7.73
N SER A 197 2.63 -5.11 8.08
CA SER A 197 2.90 -3.68 8.16
C SER A 197 2.31 -3.06 9.41
N GLY A 198 3.15 -2.33 10.15
CA GLY A 198 2.66 -1.31 11.07
C GLY A 198 2.10 -0.14 10.27
N VAL A 199 1.10 0.52 10.83
CA VAL A 199 0.41 1.66 10.21
C VAL A 199 0.25 2.78 11.22
N TYR A 200 0.64 3.99 10.83
CA TYR A 200 0.45 5.19 11.61
C TYR A 200 -0.06 6.32 10.72
N LYS A 201 -1.26 6.85 11.03
CA LYS A 201 -1.94 7.87 10.19
C LYS A 201 -2.01 7.46 8.71
N ARG A 202 -2.34 6.21 8.48
CA ARG A 202 -2.42 5.55 7.17
C ARG A 202 -1.09 5.37 6.44
N TYR A 203 0.05 5.83 6.97
CA TYR A 203 1.37 5.53 6.42
C TYR A 203 1.79 4.13 6.84
N HIS A 204 2.27 3.36 5.86
CA HIS A 204 2.67 1.97 6.03
C HIS A 204 4.19 1.83 6.05
N ALA A 205 4.67 0.84 6.80
CA ALA A 205 6.06 0.40 6.76
C ALA A 205 6.12 -1.13 6.69
N PRO A 206 5.84 -1.72 5.51
CA PRO A 206 5.84 -3.16 5.32
C PRO A 206 7.19 -3.79 5.65
N MET A 207 7.15 -4.97 6.26
CA MET A 207 8.33 -5.75 6.60
C MET A 207 8.07 -7.23 6.37
N ALA A 208 8.99 -7.90 5.68
CA ALA A 208 8.96 -9.35 5.52
C ALA A 208 10.18 -10.00 6.18
N ARG A 209 9.96 -11.14 6.84
CA ARG A 209 11.03 -12.00 7.41
C ARG A 209 10.66 -13.46 7.25
N THR A 210 11.68 -14.30 7.07
CA THR A 210 11.50 -15.76 7.07
C THR A 210 11.90 -16.33 8.41
N VAL A 211 11.00 -17.04 9.06
CA VAL A 211 11.24 -17.78 10.30
C VAL A 211 11.51 -19.23 9.95
N LEU A 212 12.64 -19.76 10.37
CA LEU A 212 13.01 -21.18 10.23
C LEU A 212 12.75 -21.90 11.56
N LEU A 213 11.93 -22.94 11.54
CA LEU A 213 11.49 -23.62 12.75
C LEU A 213 12.37 -24.84 13.06
N GLY A 214 12.84 -24.94 14.30
CA GLY A 214 13.66 -26.06 14.77
C GLY A 214 15.03 -26.13 14.08
N LYS A 215 15.36 -27.26 13.46
CA LYS A 215 16.61 -27.48 12.73
C LYS A 215 16.37 -27.46 11.22
N PRO A 216 16.45 -26.28 10.58
CA PRO A 216 16.29 -26.19 9.14
C PRO A 216 17.47 -26.86 8.41
N ASP A 217 17.25 -27.31 7.17
CA ASP A 217 18.32 -27.81 6.35
C ASP A 217 19.34 -26.72 5.98
N GLN A 218 20.58 -27.13 5.68
CA GLN A 218 21.68 -26.22 5.38
C GLN A 218 21.41 -25.37 4.14
N LEU A 219 20.70 -25.91 3.14
CA LEU A 219 20.35 -25.17 1.93
C LEU A 219 19.48 -23.94 2.24
N LYS A 220 18.50 -24.05 3.13
CA LYS A 220 17.65 -22.94 3.57
C LYS A 220 18.48 -21.87 4.27
N ILE A 221 19.39 -22.26 5.16
CA ILE A 221 20.27 -21.34 5.87
C ILE A 221 21.17 -20.59 4.89
N ASP A 222 21.80 -21.29 3.96
CA ASP A 222 22.72 -20.70 2.99
C ASP A 222 22.00 -19.77 2.00
N THR A 223 20.81 -20.15 1.56
CA THR A 223 19.97 -19.30 0.69
C THR A 223 19.56 -18.03 1.43
N MET A 224 19.16 -18.11 2.68
CA MET A 224 18.83 -16.95 3.51
C MET A 224 20.01 -15.98 3.63
N LYS A 225 21.22 -16.46 3.92
CA LYS A 225 22.43 -15.63 4.01
C LYS A 225 22.74 -14.90 2.71
N LYS A 226 22.63 -15.59 1.56
CA LYS A 226 22.83 -15.01 0.23
C LYS A 226 21.78 -13.93 -0.08
N THR A 227 20.53 -14.16 0.32
CA THR A 227 19.45 -13.18 0.14
C THR A 227 19.65 -11.95 1.01
N ILE A 228 20.17 -12.11 2.24
CA ILE A 228 20.54 -10.98 3.12
C ILE A 228 21.68 -10.17 2.48
N GLU A 229 22.74 -10.81 1.97
CA GLU A 229 23.82 -10.13 1.23
C GLU A 229 23.29 -9.32 0.04
N ALA A 230 22.36 -9.88 -0.72
CA ALA A 230 21.73 -9.19 -1.83
C ALA A 230 20.91 -7.97 -1.36
N LEU A 231 20.12 -8.12 -0.28
CA LEU A 231 19.35 -7.02 0.29
C LEU A 231 20.26 -5.88 0.77
N GLU A 232 21.34 -6.19 1.47
CA GLU A 232 22.33 -5.20 1.95
C GLU A 232 23.00 -4.47 0.79
N ALA A 233 23.33 -5.17 -0.30
CA ALA A 233 23.87 -4.57 -1.50
C ALA A 233 22.88 -3.56 -2.12
N GLY A 234 21.60 -3.92 -2.23
CA GLY A 234 20.55 -3.01 -2.69
C GLY A 234 20.40 -1.78 -1.78
N ILE A 235 20.31 -1.97 -0.47
CA ILE A 235 20.19 -0.88 0.52
C ILE A 235 21.38 0.09 0.39
N LYS A 236 22.60 -0.41 0.24
CA LYS A 236 23.82 0.40 0.14
C LYS A 236 23.78 1.38 -1.04
N VAL A 237 23.11 1.03 -2.13
CA VAL A 237 22.98 1.86 -3.34
C VAL A 237 21.70 2.69 -3.36
N THR A 238 20.79 2.48 -2.43
CA THR A 238 19.58 3.29 -2.29
C THR A 238 19.93 4.68 -1.75
N LYS A 239 20.22 5.59 -2.68
CA LYS A 239 20.64 6.98 -2.39
C LYS A 239 20.07 7.92 -3.44
N ALA A 240 19.79 9.15 -3.05
CA ALA A 240 19.43 10.20 -3.99
C ALA A 240 20.49 10.34 -5.10
N GLY A 241 20.05 10.51 -6.34
CA GLY A 241 20.86 10.58 -7.54
C GLY A 241 21.13 9.22 -8.19
N ASN A 242 20.89 8.09 -7.52
CA ASN A 242 20.88 6.77 -8.17
C ASN A 242 19.47 6.48 -8.72
N THR A 243 19.37 5.54 -9.63
CA THR A 243 18.10 5.11 -10.21
C THR A 243 17.57 3.84 -9.54
N ALA A 244 16.29 3.55 -9.74
CA ALA A 244 15.70 2.27 -9.32
C ALA A 244 16.42 1.07 -9.97
N ASN A 245 16.88 1.23 -11.23
CA ASN A 245 17.71 0.23 -11.91
C ASN A 245 19.02 -0.04 -11.16
N ASP A 246 19.72 0.99 -10.66
CA ASP A 246 20.97 0.81 -9.92
C ASP A 246 20.77 -0.06 -8.67
N VAL A 247 19.69 0.18 -7.94
CA VAL A 247 19.33 -0.62 -6.78
C VAL A 247 18.99 -2.06 -7.16
N ALA A 248 18.22 -2.24 -8.24
CA ALA A 248 17.87 -3.55 -8.75
C ALA A 248 19.10 -4.33 -9.20
N GLN A 249 20.01 -3.69 -9.95
CA GLN A 249 21.24 -4.32 -10.44
C GLN A 249 22.17 -4.73 -9.30
N ALA A 250 22.31 -3.91 -8.25
CA ALA A 250 23.09 -4.24 -7.07
C ALA A 250 22.53 -5.47 -6.36
N PHE A 251 21.22 -5.56 -6.18
CA PHE A 251 20.55 -6.71 -5.57
C PHE A 251 20.70 -7.98 -6.42
N TRP A 252 20.34 -7.91 -7.71
CA TRP A 252 20.38 -9.07 -8.58
C TRP A 252 21.80 -9.53 -8.89
N GLY A 253 22.78 -8.63 -8.97
CA GLY A 253 24.16 -9.01 -9.19
C GLY A 253 24.72 -9.95 -8.11
N VAL A 254 24.25 -9.82 -6.86
CA VAL A 254 24.59 -10.78 -5.79
C VAL A 254 23.87 -12.11 -6.00
N LEU A 255 22.59 -12.11 -6.32
CA LEU A 255 21.84 -13.36 -6.57
C LEU A 255 22.39 -14.12 -7.78
N ASP A 256 22.70 -13.42 -8.87
CA ASP A 256 23.28 -13.99 -10.10
C ASP A 256 24.62 -14.69 -9.80
N LYS A 257 25.49 -14.08 -8.97
CA LYS A 257 26.75 -14.70 -8.48
C LYS A 257 26.51 -16.06 -7.81
N TYR A 258 25.38 -16.25 -7.16
CA TYR A 258 25.01 -17.49 -6.49
C TYR A 258 24.08 -18.39 -7.29
N GLY A 259 23.77 -18.04 -8.53
CA GLY A 259 22.85 -18.80 -9.40
C GLY A 259 21.41 -18.82 -8.91
N ILE A 260 20.99 -17.81 -8.14
CA ILE A 260 19.61 -17.69 -7.61
C ILE A 260 18.79 -16.86 -8.61
N ASP A 261 17.87 -17.50 -9.29
CA ASP A 261 16.97 -16.89 -10.26
C ASP A 261 15.72 -16.29 -9.55
N LYS A 262 15.69 -14.96 -9.41
CA LYS A 262 14.56 -14.22 -8.87
C LYS A 262 13.85 -13.43 -9.97
N LYS A 263 12.58 -13.72 -10.20
CA LYS A 263 11.79 -13.10 -11.27
C LYS A 263 11.08 -11.80 -10.83
N SER A 264 10.71 -11.70 -9.55
CA SER A 264 9.94 -10.56 -9.04
C SER A 264 10.81 -9.32 -8.81
N ARG A 265 10.19 -8.14 -8.83
CA ARG A 265 10.82 -6.87 -8.46
C ARG A 265 11.57 -6.94 -7.14
N THR A 266 12.55 -6.05 -6.95
CA THR A 266 13.37 -5.96 -5.73
C THR A 266 12.66 -5.15 -4.64
N GLY A 267 11.85 -4.17 -5.03
CA GLY A 267 11.11 -3.31 -4.12
C GLY A 267 10.14 -2.39 -4.87
N TYR A 268 9.50 -1.50 -4.14
CA TYR A 268 8.53 -0.52 -4.65
C TYR A 268 8.34 0.63 -3.66
N SER A 269 7.76 1.73 -4.13
CA SER A 269 7.43 2.88 -3.29
C SER A 269 6.28 2.57 -2.33
N ILE A 270 6.40 3.08 -1.10
CA ILE A 270 5.39 2.96 -0.04
C ILE A 270 5.08 4.33 0.54
N GLY A 271 3.96 4.46 1.22
CA GLY A 271 3.53 5.69 1.88
C GLY A 271 2.16 5.54 2.51
N ILE A 272 1.26 6.45 2.16
CA ILE A 272 -0.14 6.36 2.59
C ILE A 272 -0.86 5.26 1.78
N GLY A 273 -1.60 4.40 2.47
CA GLY A 273 -2.28 3.28 1.83
C GLY A 273 -3.63 2.95 2.47
N TYR A 274 -4.51 2.39 1.65
CA TYR A 274 -5.81 1.82 2.04
C TYR A 274 -5.96 0.46 1.35
N PRO A 275 -6.76 -0.46 1.90
CA PRO A 275 -7.04 -1.71 1.22
C PRO A 275 -7.40 -1.48 -0.25
N PRO A 276 -6.99 -2.31 -1.20
CA PRO A 276 -6.35 -3.62 -0.98
C PRO A 276 -4.82 -3.62 -1.01
N ASP A 277 -4.14 -2.46 -1.09
CA ASP A 277 -2.68 -2.40 -1.25
C ASP A 277 -2.04 -1.32 -0.38
N TRP A 278 -0.78 -1.49 -0.04
CA TRP A 278 0.08 -0.50 0.62
C TRP A 278 1.15 0.12 -0.29
N GLY A 279 1.29 -0.39 -1.51
CA GLY A 279 2.15 0.21 -2.53
C GLY A 279 1.57 1.49 -3.10
N GLU A 280 2.41 2.46 -3.43
CA GLU A 280 1.96 3.72 -4.01
C GLU A 280 1.79 3.68 -5.54
N HIS A 281 2.12 2.56 -6.18
CA HIS A 281 2.00 2.37 -7.63
C HIS A 281 2.76 3.42 -8.49
N THR A 282 3.86 3.97 -7.94
CA THR A 282 4.78 4.86 -8.65
C THR A 282 6.05 4.13 -9.04
N LEU A 283 7.05 4.13 -8.17
CA LEU A 283 8.33 3.51 -8.40
C LEU A 283 8.28 1.99 -8.24
N ASN A 284 8.82 1.28 -9.23
CA ASN A 284 9.07 -0.14 -9.19
C ASN A 284 10.58 -0.40 -9.25
N ILE A 285 11.18 -0.95 -8.18
CA ILE A 285 12.61 -1.24 -8.18
C ILE A 285 12.87 -2.51 -9.00
N TYR A 286 13.11 -2.31 -10.28
CA TYR A 286 13.28 -3.36 -11.28
C TYR A 286 14.35 -2.97 -12.30
N LYS A 287 14.86 -3.94 -13.09
CA LYS A 287 15.81 -3.67 -14.18
C LYS A 287 15.16 -2.74 -15.20
N GLU A 288 15.95 -1.83 -15.77
CA GLU A 288 15.53 -0.85 -16.79
C GLU A 288 14.60 0.27 -16.26
N GLU A 289 14.25 0.28 -14.96
CA GLU A 289 13.50 1.40 -14.35
C GLU A 289 14.47 2.54 -14.02
N MET A 290 14.43 3.58 -14.83
CA MET A 290 15.41 4.68 -14.80
C MET A 290 14.97 5.88 -13.94
N THR A 291 13.85 5.76 -13.22
CA THR A 291 13.40 6.81 -12.28
C THR A 291 14.47 7.06 -11.23
N GLU A 292 14.90 8.31 -11.12
CA GLU A 292 15.90 8.74 -10.16
C GLU A 292 15.29 8.77 -8.74
N LEU A 293 16.06 8.31 -7.77
CA LEU A 293 15.73 8.43 -6.36
C LEU A 293 16.02 9.85 -5.90
N VAL A 294 15.03 10.49 -5.32
CA VAL A 294 15.14 11.83 -4.73
C VAL A 294 15.22 11.75 -3.20
N PRO A 295 15.70 12.80 -2.51
CA PRO A 295 15.64 12.87 -1.05
C PRO A 295 14.21 12.72 -0.55
N ASN A 296 14.04 11.93 0.54
CA ASN A 296 12.74 11.62 1.13
C ASN A 296 11.86 10.81 0.18
#